data_80dba349318c637b52459b90636a9206
#
_entry.id   80dba349318c637b52459b90636a9206
#
_cell.length_a   1.000
_cell.length_b   1.000
_cell.length_c   1.000
_cell.angle_alpha   90.00
_cell.angle_beta   90.00
_cell.angle_gamma   90.00
#
_symmetry.space_group_name_H-M   'P 1'
#
loop_
_entity.id
_entity.type
_entity.pdbx_description
1 polymer ?
#
loop_
_entity_poly.entity_id
_entity_poly.type
_entity_poly.pdbx_seq_one_letter_code
_entity_poly.pdbx_strand_id
1 'polypeptide(L)'
;EQLKKYRDMEIQMVHVADLELNYCVGCGVCYKTGACIYKDDIEKLSLEIASADGIILGSPTYASNVSGQMKVIIDRGHFVMEQLLYGKYAISVTTYENYGGRDSADILNRLLSYSGAKVSGTIAYRKGASLNLLEDNRLAKEIQKSVNRFYHDIVGKRQYILQVIKHFVVFRIGIKPFVLQNSSRYEGVIKHWRDGRSL
;
A
#
# COMPACT_ATOMS: atom_id res chain seq x y z
N GLU A 1 14.92 0.21 -11.22
CA GLU A 1 15.77 0.82 -12.26
C GLU A 1 15.02 1.79 -13.15
N GLN A 2 13.79 1.52 -13.61
CA GLN A 2 13.05 2.44 -14.48
C GLN A 2 12.74 3.80 -13.81
N LEU A 3 12.46 3.82 -12.50
CA LEU A 3 12.27 5.06 -11.74
C LEU A 3 13.56 5.86 -11.56
N LYS A 4 14.73 5.21 -11.52
CA LYS A 4 16.04 5.89 -11.40
C LYS A 4 16.37 6.80 -12.58
N LYS A 5 15.61 6.73 -13.67
CA LYS A 5 15.74 7.65 -14.80
C LYS A 5 15.27 9.08 -14.48
N TYR A 6 14.42 9.22 -13.47
CA TYR A 6 13.92 10.51 -13.00
C TYR A 6 14.82 11.00 -11.86
N ARG A 7 15.64 12.04 -12.15
CA ARG A 7 16.70 12.54 -11.24
C ARG A 7 16.16 13.20 -9.97
N ASP A 8 14.91 13.59 -9.98
CA ASP A 8 14.18 14.26 -8.89
C ASP A 8 13.43 13.27 -7.98
N MET A 9 13.61 11.95 -8.19
CA MET A 9 13.02 10.91 -7.35
C MET A 9 14.06 10.26 -6.45
N GLU A 10 13.80 10.26 -5.16
CA GLU A 10 14.44 9.37 -4.20
C GLU A 10 13.67 8.05 -4.11
N ILE A 11 14.38 6.94 -4.16
CA ILE A 11 13.77 5.60 -4.17
C ILE A 11 14.34 4.78 -3.03
N GLN A 12 13.49 4.45 -2.10
CA GLN A 12 13.81 3.48 -1.06
C GLN A 12 13.19 2.13 -1.40
N MET A 13 13.99 1.07 -1.38
CA MET A 13 13.53 -0.30 -1.58
C MET A 13 13.61 -1.07 -0.27
N VAL A 14 12.48 -1.65 0.12
CA VAL A 14 12.36 -2.46 1.33
C VAL A 14 11.98 -3.87 0.94
N HIS A 15 12.79 -4.85 1.33
CA HIS A 15 12.46 -6.26 1.23
C HIS A 15 11.84 -6.70 2.55
N VAL A 16 10.59 -7.13 2.51
CA VAL A 16 9.85 -7.52 3.72
C VAL A 16 10.51 -8.68 4.46
N ALA A 17 11.25 -9.54 3.73
CA ALA A 17 11.99 -10.65 4.33
C ALA A 17 13.18 -10.21 5.21
N ASP A 18 13.67 -8.98 5.03
CA ASP A 18 14.79 -8.43 5.80
C ASP A 18 14.32 -7.70 7.07
N LEU A 19 12.99 -7.61 7.28
CA LEU A 19 12.40 -6.94 8.43
C LEU A 19 12.13 -7.93 9.56
N GLU A 20 12.42 -7.51 10.77
CA GLU A 20 12.03 -8.22 11.99
C GLU A 20 10.58 -7.82 12.36
N LEU A 21 9.63 -8.71 12.07
CA LEU A 21 8.21 -8.45 12.27
C LEU A 21 7.53 -9.58 13.01
N ASN A 22 6.81 -9.25 14.08
CA ASN A 22 5.91 -10.18 14.75
C ASN A 22 4.55 -10.25 14.06
N TYR A 23 3.83 -11.35 14.21
CA TYR A 23 2.45 -11.46 13.73
C TYR A 23 1.49 -10.60 14.56
N CYS A 24 0.44 -10.08 13.93
CA CYS A 24 -0.62 -9.37 14.64
C CYS A 24 -1.41 -10.36 15.52
N VAL A 25 -1.54 -10.05 16.81
CA VAL A 25 -2.33 -10.86 17.76
C VAL A 25 -3.73 -10.28 18.01
N GLY A 26 -4.14 -9.25 17.27
CA GLY A 26 -5.48 -8.68 17.34
C GLY A 26 -5.82 -7.97 18.66
N CYS A 27 -4.82 -7.58 19.47
CA CYS A 27 -5.04 -6.98 20.80
C CYS A 27 -5.69 -5.60 20.77
N GLY A 28 -5.67 -4.88 19.64
CA GLY A 28 -6.27 -3.56 19.47
C GLY A 28 -5.60 -2.41 20.20
N VAL A 29 -4.47 -2.65 20.88
CA VAL A 29 -3.74 -1.60 21.65
C VAL A 29 -3.33 -0.45 20.75
N CYS A 30 -2.86 -0.73 19.54
CA CYS A 30 -2.46 0.28 18.56
C CYS A 30 -3.60 1.26 18.20
N TYR A 31 -4.83 0.81 18.15
CA TYR A 31 -5.97 1.69 17.89
C TYR A 31 -6.21 2.69 19.02
N LYS A 32 -5.94 2.26 20.24
CA LYS A 32 -6.11 3.11 21.44
C LYS A 32 -4.92 4.04 21.66
N THR A 33 -3.71 3.53 21.51
CA THR A 33 -2.49 4.26 21.89
C THR A 33 -1.76 4.92 20.72
N GLY A 34 -2.05 4.51 19.48
CA GLY A 34 -1.31 4.90 18.27
C GLY A 34 0.00 4.13 18.05
N ALA A 35 0.31 3.13 18.91
CA ALA A 35 1.54 2.34 18.79
C ALA A 35 1.29 0.85 19.00
N CYS A 36 2.04 0.00 18.31
CA CYS A 36 1.96 -1.44 18.50
C CYS A 36 2.64 -1.86 19.82
N ILE A 37 2.16 -2.96 20.42
CA ILE A 37 2.80 -3.57 21.62
C ILE A 37 4.18 -4.13 21.31
N TYR A 38 4.40 -4.59 20.07
CA TYR A 38 5.69 -5.10 19.62
C TYR A 38 6.59 -3.94 19.18
N LYS A 39 7.84 -3.97 19.66
CA LYS A 39 8.89 -3.02 19.28
C LYS A 39 9.77 -3.67 18.22
N ASP A 40 9.29 -3.63 16.98
CA ASP A 40 9.93 -4.18 15.80
C ASP A 40 9.86 -3.18 14.63
N ASP A 41 10.27 -3.59 13.43
CA ASP A 41 10.45 -2.68 12.28
C ASP A 41 9.16 -2.06 11.73
N ILE A 42 7.96 -2.46 12.21
CA ILE A 42 6.70 -1.95 11.63
C ILE A 42 6.51 -0.44 11.84
N GLU A 43 6.93 0.08 12.98
CA GLU A 43 6.79 1.51 13.28
C GLU A 43 7.67 2.35 12.35
N LYS A 44 8.94 1.94 12.19
CA LYS A 44 9.88 2.58 11.26
C LYS A 44 9.34 2.54 9.83
N LEU A 45 8.90 1.35 9.37
CA LEU A 45 8.33 1.19 8.04
C LEU A 45 7.10 2.08 7.83
N SER A 46 6.22 2.19 8.82
CA SER A 46 5.03 3.04 8.73
C SER A 46 5.39 4.52 8.59
N LEU A 47 6.43 4.99 9.30
CA LEU A 47 6.93 6.36 9.16
C LEU A 47 7.55 6.62 7.78
N GLU A 48 8.32 5.69 7.25
CA GLU A 48 8.89 5.75 5.90
C GLU A 48 7.80 5.80 4.83
N ILE A 49 6.76 4.95 4.95
CA ILE A 49 5.58 4.98 4.08
C ILE A 49 4.82 6.31 4.19
N ALA A 50 4.68 6.83 5.42
CA ALA A 50 3.99 8.10 5.64
C ALA A 50 4.72 9.29 5.02
N SER A 51 6.06 9.27 4.95
CA SER A 51 6.87 10.34 4.36
C SER A 51 6.93 10.30 2.83
N ALA A 52 6.68 9.14 2.20
CA ALA A 52 6.78 8.99 0.75
C ALA A 52 5.61 9.66 0.00
N ASP A 53 5.86 10.19 -1.20
CA ASP A 53 4.82 10.71 -2.11
C ASP A 53 4.09 9.60 -2.86
N GLY A 54 4.70 8.45 -2.97
CA GLY A 54 4.13 7.30 -3.64
C GLY A 54 4.68 5.97 -3.15
N ILE A 55 3.92 4.89 -3.36
CA ILE A 55 4.27 3.55 -2.90
C ILE A 55 4.09 2.52 -4.03
N ILE A 56 5.01 1.59 -4.12
CA ILE A 56 4.87 0.40 -4.96
C ILE A 56 4.83 -0.81 -4.03
N LEU A 57 3.68 -1.48 -3.97
CA LEU A 57 3.52 -2.73 -3.22
C LEU A 57 3.66 -3.92 -4.17
N GLY A 58 4.64 -4.78 -3.88
CA GLY A 58 4.90 -6.00 -4.63
C GLY A 58 4.74 -7.26 -3.79
N SER A 59 4.04 -8.27 -4.32
CA SER A 59 3.92 -9.58 -3.68
C SER A 59 3.87 -10.71 -4.72
N PRO A 60 4.54 -11.84 -4.47
CA PRO A 60 4.20 -13.06 -5.18
C PRO A 60 2.79 -13.51 -4.78
N THR A 61 2.16 -14.29 -5.67
CA THR A 61 0.84 -14.90 -5.42
C THR A 61 1.02 -16.33 -4.93
N TYR A 62 0.49 -16.63 -3.77
CA TYR A 62 0.41 -17.97 -3.20
C TYR A 62 -1.05 -18.27 -2.82
N ALA A 63 -1.60 -19.38 -3.35
CA ALA A 63 -3.00 -19.77 -3.13
C ALA A 63 -4.00 -18.61 -3.37
N SER A 64 -3.85 -17.91 -4.51
CA SER A 64 -4.67 -16.75 -4.90
C SER A 64 -4.62 -15.56 -3.92
N ASN A 65 -3.58 -15.48 -3.11
CA ASN A 65 -3.42 -14.43 -2.09
C ASN A 65 -2.01 -13.85 -2.13
N VAL A 66 -1.81 -12.73 -1.45
CA VAL A 66 -0.48 -12.17 -1.20
C VAL A 66 0.35 -13.13 -0.33
N SER A 67 1.68 -12.99 -0.34
CA SER A 67 2.56 -13.79 0.52
C SER A 67 2.28 -13.55 2.02
N GLY A 68 2.63 -14.52 2.85
CA GLY A 68 2.50 -14.40 4.30
C GLY A 68 3.25 -13.18 4.86
N GLN A 69 4.44 -12.89 4.34
CA GLN A 69 5.22 -11.70 4.72
C GLN A 69 4.46 -10.40 4.39
N MET A 70 3.89 -10.29 3.19
CA MET A 70 3.07 -9.13 2.81
C MET A 70 1.81 -9.04 3.69
N LYS A 71 1.21 -10.18 4.05
CA LYS A 71 0.05 -10.19 4.94
C LYS A 71 0.36 -9.65 6.33
N VAL A 72 1.55 -9.92 6.88
CA VAL A 72 1.99 -9.31 8.16
C VAL A 72 2.03 -7.79 8.06
N ILE A 73 2.60 -7.25 6.97
CA ILE A 73 2.60 -5.79 6.72
C ILE A 73 1.17 -5.24 6.67
N ILE A 74 0.27 -5.90 5.94
CA ILE A 74 -1.14 -5.48 5.83
C ILE A 74 -1.82 -5.45 7.20
N ASP A 75 -1.62 -6.49 8.01
CA ASP A 75 -2.29 -6.63 9.30
C ASP A 75 -1.76 -5.66 10.36
N ARG A 76 -0.50 -5.25 10.25
CA ARG A 76 0.17 -4.44 11.27
C ARG A 76 0.43 -2.99 10.86
N GLY A 77 0.37 -2.68 9.56
CA GLY A 77 0.73 -1.36 9.04
C GLY A 77 -0.31 -0.26 9.27
N HIS A 78 -1.44 -0.57 9.91
CA HIS A 78 -2.52 0.38 10.22
C HIS A 78 -3.04 1.20 9.02
N PHE A 79 -2.74 0.77 7.82
CA PHE A 79 -2.97 1.49 6.57
C PHE A 79 -4.36 2.12 6.45
N VAL A 80 -5.41 1.30 6.64
CA VAL A 80 -6.79 1.71 6.42
C VAL A 80 -7.32 2.57 7.56
N MET A 81 -7.06 2.19 8.81
CA MET A 81 -7.61 2.91 9.97
C MET A 81 -6.95 4.29 10.13
N GLU A 82 -5.65 4.38 9.93
CA GLU A 82 -4.91 5.65 10.05
C GLU A 82 -4.89 6.47 8.76
N GLN A 83 -5.43 5.92 7.66
CA GLN A 83 -5.41 6.57 6.34
C GLN A 83 -3.98 6.90 5.87
N LEU A 84 -3.05 6.00 6.14
CA LEU A 84 -1.60 6.19 5.99
C LEU A 84 -1.18 6.64 4.58
N LEU A 85 -1.96 6.28 3.58
CA LEU A 85 -1.67 6.60 2.17
C LEU A 85 -2.55 7.73 1.59
N TYR A 86 -3.22 8.50 2.46
CA TYR A 86 -4.09 9.57 1.98
C TYR A 86 -3.37 10.58 1.09
N GLY A 87 -3.92 10.77 -0.11
CA GLY A 87 -3.37 11.70 -1.10
C GLY A 87 -2.17 11.20 -1.90
N LYS A 88 -1.57 10.07 -1.51
CA LYS A 88 -0.41 9.48 -2.19
C LYS A 88 -0.81 8.73 -3.46
N TYR A 89 0.20 8.37 -4.27
CA TYR A 89 0.02 7.55 -5.47
C TYR A 89 0.54 6.14 -5.24
N ALA A 90 -0.02 5.16 -5.96
CA ALA A 90 0.36 3.78 -5.73
C ALA A 90 0.38 2.93 -7.01
N ILE A 91 1.27 1.94 -7.03
CA ILE A 91 1.24 0.81 -7.97
C ILE A 91 1.18 -0.47 -7.17
N SER A 92 0.32 -1.41 -7.57
CA SER A 92 0.37 -2.79 -7.11
C SER A 92 1.06 -3.68 -8.14
N VAL A 93 1.91 -4.60 -7.66
CA VAL A 93 2.62 -5.56 -8.51
C VAL A 93 2.43 -6.95 -7.93
N THR A 94 1.97 -7.89 -8.76
CA THR A 94 1.90 -9.29 -8.38
C THR A 94 2.54 -10.18 -9.43
N THR A 95 3.16 -11.27 -8.97
CA THR A 95 3.67 -12.32 -9.85
C THR A 95 2.99 -13.63 -9.52
N TYR A 96 2.72 -14.44 -10.53
CA TYR A 96 2.06 -15.74 -10.36
C TYR A 96 2.48 -16.72 -11.47
N GLU A 97 2.32 -18.02 -11.23
CA GLU A 97 2.64 -19.04 -12.22
C GLU A 97 1.41 -19.51 -12.99
N ASN A 98 0.35 -19.89 -12.28
CA ASN A 98 -0.83 -20.51 -12.88
C ASN A 98 -2.04 -19.58 -12.87
N TYR A 99 -2.54 -19.22 -11.68
CA TYR A 99 -3.75 -18.42 -11.49
C TYR A 99 -3.66 -17.55 -10.22
N GLY A 100 -4.68 -16.73 -9.98
CA GLY A 100 -4.82 -15.94 -8.75
C GLY A 100 -4.02 -14.63 -8.72
N GLY A 101 -3.23 -14.32 -9.74
CA GLY A 101 -2.43 -13.09 -9.75
C GLY A 101 -3.28 -11.81 -9.70
N ARG A 102 -4.46 -11.82 -10.32
CA ARG A 102 -5.40 -10.71 -10.25
C ARG A 102 -6.07 -10.62 -8.88
N ASP A 103 -6.40 -11.76 -8.26
CA ASP A 103 -6.99 -11.78 -6.91
C ASP A 103 -6.04 -11.14 -5.90
N SER A 104 -4.74 -11.49 -5.95
CA SER A 104 -3.71 -10.87 -5.12
C SER A 104 -3.55 -9.38 -5.42
N ALA A 105 -3.57 -8.98 -6.69
CA ALA A 105 -3.52 -7.56 -7.07
C ALA A 105 -4.74 -6.78 -6.56
N ASP A 106 -5.93 -7.38 -6.57
CA ASP A 106 -7.15 -6.77 -6.05
C ASP A 106 -7.13 -6.61 -4.53
N ILE A 107 -6.46 -7.52 -3.80
CA ILE A 107 -6.21 -7.36 -2.37
C ILE A 107 -5.34 -6.11 -2.13
N LEU A 108 -4.22 -5.99 -2.84
CA LEU A 108 -3.34 -4.83 -2.74
C LEU A 108 -4.06 -3.54 -3.15
N ASN A 109 -4.81 -3.55 -4.26
CA ASN A 109 -5.56 -2.38 -4.73
C ASN A 109 -6.64 -1.93 -3.74
N ARG A 110 -7.31 -2.87 -3.07
CA ARG A 110 -8.27 -2.54 -2.00
C ARG A 110 -7.57 -1.91 -0.80
N LEU A 111 -6.47 -2.49 -0.35
CA LEU A 111 -5.66 -1.91 0.71
C LEU A 111 -5.27 -0.46 0.38
N LEU A 112 -4.64 -0.26 -0.78
CA LEU A 112 -4.17 1.04 -1.26
C LEU A 112 -5.31 2.06 -1.32
N SER A 113 -6.41 1.69 -1.98
CA SER A 113 -7.56 2.59 -2.16
C SER A 113 -8.26 2.94 -0.85
N TYR A 114 -8.42 1.96 0.06
CA TYR A 114 -9.09 2.18 1.36
C TYR A 114 -8.21 2.95 2.34
N SER A 115 -6.89 2.93 2.14
CA SER A 115 -5.92 3.74 2.88
C SER A 115 -5.76 5.15 2.31
N GLY A 116 -6.52 5.50 1.26
CA GLY A 116 -6.54 6.84 0.67
C GLY A 116 -5.59 7.07 -0.50
N ALA A 117 -4.89 6.04 -0.98
CA ALA A 117 -4.02 6.17 -2.15
C ALA A 117 -4.82 6.23 -3.47
N LYS A 118 -4.25 6.92 -4.45
CA LYS A 118 -4.68 6.91 -5.85
C LYS A 118 -3.86 5.85 -6.60
N VAL A 119 -4.50 4.77 -7.04
CA VAL A 119 -3.83 3.69 -7.76
C VAL A 119 -3.58 4.12 -9.21
N SER A 120 -2.32 4.39 -9.54
CA SER A 120 -1.84 4.79 -10.86
C SER A 120 -1.70 3.61 -11.83
N GLY A 121 -1.45 2.41 -11.29
CA GLY A 121 -1.26 1.21 -12.09
C GLY A 121 -1.35 -0.07 -11.30
N THR A 122 -1.62 -1.16 -12.02
CA THR A 122 -1.64 -2.52 -11.49
C THR A 122 -0.92 -3.43 -12.49
N ILE A 123 0.07 -4.18 -12.03
CA ILE A 123 0.81 -5.13 -12.83
C ILE A 123 0.61 -6.52 -12.21
N ALA A 124 -0.08 -7.40 -12.94
CA ALA A 124 -0.22 -8.80 -12.56
C ALA A 124 0.48 -9.65 -13.62
N TYR A 125 1.74 -10.00 -13.36
CA TYR A 125 2.59 -10.69 -14.31
C TYR A 125 2.57 -12.20 -14.11
N ARG A 126 2.18 -12.92 -15.16
CA ARG A 126 2.28 -14.38 -15.17
C ARG A 126 3.71 -14.78 -15.56
N LYS A 127 4.42 -15.40 -14.62
CA LYS A 127 5.74 -15.95 -14.89
C LYS A 127 5.62 -17.18 -15.78
N GLY A 128 6.18 -17.13 -16.98
CA GLY A 128 6.31 -18.29 -17.87
C GLY A 128 7.43 -19.23 -17.43
N ALA A 129 7.72 -20.24 -18.21
CA ALA A 129 8.81 -21.20 -17.99
C ALA A 129 10.21 -20.54 -18.06
N SER A 130 10.35 -19.38 -18.69
CA SER A 130 11.61 -18.62 -18.74
C SER A 130 11.90 -17.96 -17.39
N LEU A 131 13.11 -18.19 -16.90
CA LEU A 131 13.60 -17.59 -15.64
C LEU A 131 13.99 -16.11 -15.79
N ASN A 132 14.15 -15.62 -17.02
CA ASN A 132 14.66 -14.27 -17.25
C ASN A 132 13.52 -13.28 -17.53
N LEU A 133 13.02 -12.67 -16.45
CA LEU A 133 11.97 -11.63 -16.50
C LEU A 133 12.38 -10.38 -17.30
N LEU A 134 13.68 -10.12 -17.41
CA LEU A 134 14.23 -8.95 -18.09
C LEU A 134 14.20 -9.06 -19.62
N GLU A 135 14.05 -10.28 -20.14
CA GLU A 135 13.95 -10.54 -21.58
C GLU A 135 12.52 -10.44 -22.12
N ASP A 136 11.50 -10.33 -21.25
CA ASP A 136 10.12 -10.15 -21.69
C ASP A 136 9.85 -8.69 -22.08
N ASN A 137 9.95 -8.42 -23.37
CA ASN A 137 9.69 -7.11 -23.95
C ASN A 137 8.28 -6.57 -23.66
N ARG A 138 7.29 -7.43 -23.47
CA ARG A 138 5.92 -7.03 -23.13
C ARG A 138 5.86 -6.53 -21.70
N LEU A 139 6.45 -7.28 -20.77
CA LEU A 139 6.58 -6.86 -19.37
C LEU A 139 7.38 -5.55 -19.26
N ALA A 140 8.51 -5.43 -19.97
CA ALA A 140 9.31 -4.22 -19.97
C ALA A 140 8.53 -2.97 -20.40
N LYS A 141 7.71 -3.09 -21.45
CA LYS A 141 6.82 -2.02 -21.93
C LYS A 141 5.72 -1.67 -20.91
N GLU A 142 5.12 -2.68 -20.27
CA GLU A 142 4.09 -2.49 -19.25
C GLU A 142 4.66 -1.78 -18.01
N ILE A 143 5.83 -2.20 -17.54
CA ILE A 143 6.55 -1.55 -16.45
C ILE A 143 6.85 -0.09 -16.82
N GLN A 144 7.43 0.15 -18.00
CA GLN A 144 7.77 1.50 -18.43
C GLN A 144 6.54 2.41 -18.48
N LYS A 145 5.43 1.92 -19.03
CA LYS A 145 4.16 2.68 -19.07
C LYS A 145 3.63 2.98 -17.68
N SER A 146 3.67 2.01 -16.77
CA SER A 146 3.17 2.16 -15.40
C SER A 146 4.03 3.12 -14.60
N VAL A 147 5.35 3.02 -14.73
CA VAL A 147 6.33 3.90 -14.07
C VAL A 147 6.21 5.33 -14.57
N ASN A 148 6.12 5.54 -15.90
CA ASN A 148 5.93 6.88 -16.47
C ASN A 148 4.65 7.53 -15.94
N ARG A 149 3.53 6.76 -15.92
CA ARG A 149 2.27 7.26 -15.39
C ARG A 149 2.40 7.64 -13.92
N PHE A 150 2.97 6.77 -13.10
CA PHE A 150 3.14 6.97 -11.67
C PHE A 150 3.95 8.24 -11.38
N TYR A 151 5.07 8.43 -12.08
CA TYR A 151 5.87 9.64 -11.97
C TYR A 151 5.06 10.90 -12.31
N HIS A 152 4.40 10.92 -13.47
CA HIS A 152 3.62 12.08 -13.89
C HIS A 152 2.39 12.33 -13.01
N ASP A 153 1.81 11.30 -12.42
CA ASP A 153 0.71 11.43 -11.46
C ASP A 153 1.18 12.11 -10.17
N ILE A 154 2.37 11.75 -9.66
CA ILE A 154 2.98 12.37 -8.48
C ILE A 154 3.28 13.84 -8.75
N VAL A 155 4.06 14.12 -9.79
CA VAL A 155 4.51 15.48 -10.13
C VAL A 155 3.32 16.38 -10.50
N GLY A 156 2.42 15.89 -11.33
CA GLY A 156 1.24 16.61 -11.80
C GLY A 156 0.06 16.62 -10.83
N LYS A 157 0.17 15.96 -9.66
CA LYS A 157 -0.90 15.82 -8.64
C LYS A 157 -2.24 15.41 -9.25
N ARG A 158 -2.19 14.43 -10.18
CA ARG A 158 -3.36 13.99 -10.95
C ARG A 158 -4.51 13.55 -10.06
N GLN A 159 -5.72 13.99 -10.36
CA GLN A 159 -6.92 13.56 -9.66
C GLN A 159 -7.59 12.39 -10.38
N TYR A 160 -7.91 11.34 -9.62
CA TYR A 160 -8.66 10.16 -10.05
C TYR A 160 -10.08 10.24 -9.46
N ILE A 161 -10.96 10.99 -10.10
CA ILE A 161 -12.27 11.37 -9.55
C ILE A 161 -13.05 10.17 -8.99
N LEU A 162 -13.14 9.08 -9.73
CA LEU A 162 -13.86 7.87 -9.27
C LEU A 162 -13.21 7.23 -8.04
N GLN A 163 -11.88 7.24 -7.95
CA GLN A 163 -11.18 6.71 -6.77
C GLN A 163 -11.37 7.62 -5.56
N VAL A 164 -11.37 8.93 -5.77
CA VAL A 164 -11.64 9.93 -4.72
C VAL A 164 -13.08 9.76 -4.19
N ILE A 165 -14.06 9.60 -5.06
CA ILE A 165 -15.46 9.34 -4.66
C ILE A 165 -15.56 8.02 -3.89
N LYS A 166 -14.94 6.95 -4.39
CA LYS A 166 -14.92 5.64 -3.70
C LYS A 166 -14.30 5.75 -2.31
N HIS A 167 -13.17 6.41 -2.21
CA HIS A 167 -12.50 6.65 -0.93
C HIS A 167 -13.39 7.48 0.02
N PHE A 168 -13.99 8.55 -0.48
CA PHE A 168 -14.95 9.37 0.30
C PHE A 168 -16.07 8.51 0.91
N VAL A 169 -16.70 7.65 0.12
CA VAL A 169 -17.76 6.75 0.60
C VAL A 169 -17.23 5.81 1.68
N VAL A 170 -16.13 5.12 1.42
CA VAL A 170 -15.54 4.16 2.37
C VAL A 170 -15.12 4.86 3.67
N PHE A 171 -14.43 5.99 3.56
CA PHE A 171 -13.89 6.66 4.72
C PHE A 171 -14.92 7.53 5.45
N ARG A 172 -15.57 8.48 4.76
CA ARG A 172 -16.46 9.48 5.38
C ARG A 172 -17.79 8.89 5.82
N ILE A 173 -18.30 7.89 5.11
CA ILE A 173 -19.59 7.25 5.43
C ILE A 173 -19.38 5.98 6.26
N GLY A 174 -18.31 5.20 5.99
CA GLY A 174 -18.05 3.95 6.68
C GLY A 174 -17.13 4.10 7.89
N ILE A 175 -15.82 4.29 7.65
CA ILE A 175 -14.79 4.19 8.70
C ILE A 175 -14.90 5.30 9.74
N LYS A 176 -14.98 6.55 9.31
CA LYS A 176 -14.94 7.71 10.22
C LYS A 176 -16.10 7.72 11.24
N PRO A 177 -17.37 7.53 10.86
CA PRO A 177 -18.46 7.45 11.83
C PRO A 177 -18.30 6.28 12.80
N PHE A 178 -17.90 5.11 12.31
CA PHE A 178 -17.64 3.93 13.15
C PHE A 178 -16.58 4.21 14.22
N VAL A 179 -15.45 4.81 13.82
CA VAL A 179 -14.36 5.15 14.75
C VAL A 179 -14.82 6.20 15.77
N LEU A 180 -15.54 7.24 15.34
CA LEU A 180 -16.03 8.29 16.24
C LEU A 180 -17.07 7.78 17.23
N GLN A 181 -17.96 6.85 16.82
CA GLN A 181 -18.91 6.20 17.73
C GLN A 181 -18.21 5.33 18.79
N ASN A 182 -17.02 4.82 18.48
CA ASN A 182 -16.21 3.98 19.37
C ASN A 182 -14.94 4.71 19.83
N SER A 183 -15.02 6.04 20.06
CA SER A 183 -13.87 6.92 20.24
C SER A 183 -12.92 6.48 21.36
N SER A 184 -13.42 5.95 22.47
CA SER A 184 -12.58 5.44 23.58
C SER A 184 -11.66 4.28 23.20
N ARG A 185 -12.08 3.48 22.21
CA ARG A 185 -11.27 2.38 21.67
C ARG A 185 -10.26 2.86 20.61
N TYR A 186 -10.55 3.96 19.93
CA TYR A 186 -9.82 4.45 18.77
C TYR A 186 -9.13 5.81 19.00
N GLU A 187 -8.79 6.13 20.25
CA GLU A 187 -8.14 7.40 20.62
C GLU A 187 -6.86 7.66 19.83
N GLY A 188 -6.00 6.62 19.66
CA GLY A 188 -4.76 6.72 18.90
C GLY A 188 -5.00 7.00 17.42
N VAL A 189 -6.01 6.35 16.82
CA VAL A 189 -6.40 6.59 15.43
C VAL A 189 -6.92 8.01 15.23
N ILE A 190 -7.77 8.49 16.13
CA ILE A 190 -8.32 9.85 16.10
C ILE A 190 -7.21 10.90 16.26
N LYS A 191 -6.26 10.64 17.14
CA LYS A 191 -5.09 11.50 17.34
C LYS A 191 -4.28 11.56 16.03
N HIS A 192 -3.98 10.41 15.41
CA HIS A 192 -3.27 10.35 14.14
C HIS A 192 -3.96 11.19 13.05
N TRP A 193 -5.30 11.10 12.93
CA TRP A 193 -6.04 11.92 11.97
C TRP A 193 -5.94 13.43 12.23
N ARG A 194 -5.88 13.85 13.48
CA ARG A 194 -5.74 15.27 13.85
C ARG A 194 -4.33 15.80 13.54
N ASP A 195 -3.31 15.00 13.91
CA ASP A 195 -1.90 15.39 13.76
C ASP A 195 -1.46 15.36 12.30
N GLY A 196 -1.94 14.41 11.52
CA GLY A 196 -1.60 14.23 10.12
C GLY A 196 -2.23 15.22 9.14
N ARG A 197 -3.08 16.15 9.59
CA ARG A 197 -3.82 17.16 8.78
C ARG A 197 -4.53 16.58 7.54
N SER A 198 -4.80 15.30 7.53
CA SER A 198 -5.26 14.57 6.33
C SER A 198 -6.79 14.49 6.25
N LEU A 199 -7.54 14.95 7.24
CA LEU A 199 -8.98 14.67 7.32
C LEU A 199 -9.81 15.80 7.93
#